data_8a90f701b15da50b544c4c79f3a7fc1b
#
_entry.id   8a90f701b15da50b544c4c79f3a7fc1b
#
_cell.length_a   1.000
_cell.length_b   1.000
_cell.length_c   1.000
_cell.angle_alpha   90.00
_cell.angle_beta   90.00
_cell.angle_gamma   90.00
#
_symmetry.space_group_name_H-M   'P 1'
#
loop_
_entity.id
_entity.type
_entity.pdbx_description
1 polymer ?
#
loop_
_entity_poly.entity_id
_entity_poly.type
_entity_poly.pdbx_seq_one_letter_code
_entity_poly.pdbx_strand_id
1 'polypeptide(L)'
;MGRPAKFSHDQILDAALAIAAESGPGAPTMAAIAARLGGPTGSLYHRFGSRDLLIARLWLRTVRRFQDGFVRALAAGDAEAAALHVPRWCREHPAEAALLLLHRREDLAARWPAELGQDLDQCDARVAVTLDDFAARSGVDRDRLLFAVVDVPYGAVRRHLLGHRAPPPSVDELIVSVCRAVLA
;
A
#
# COMPACT_ATOMS: atom_id res chain seq x y z
N MET A 1 9.37 -33.86 15.81
CA MET A 1 9.30 -33.10 14.55
C MET A 1 7.89 -32.54 14.41
N GLY A 2 7.73 -31.21 14.42
CA GLY A 2 6.43 -30.58 14.28
C GLY A 2 5.91 -30.75 12.85
N ARG A 3 4.59 -30.99 12.71
CA ARG A 3 3.91 -31.09 11.40
C ARG A 3 4.16 -29.78 10.62
N PRO A 4 4.61 -29.85 9.34
CA PRO A 4 4.83 -28.64 8.55
C PRO A 4 3.56 -27.78 8.52
N ALA A 5 3.75 -26.47 8.59
CA ALA A 5 2.66 -25.52 8.64
C ALA A 5 1.81 -25.62 7.35
N LYS A 6 0.52 -25.90 7.48
CA LYS A 6 -0.42 -26.13 6.37
C LYS A 6 -0.52 -24.92 5.42
N PHE A 7 -0.31 -23.69 5.92
CA PHE A 7 -0.42 -22.44 5.15
C PHE A 7 0.78 -21.53 5.43
N SER A 8 1.26 -20.80 4.41
CA SER A 8 2.27 -19.76 4.57
C SER A 8 1.68 -18.49 5.19
N HIS A 9 2.55 -17.56 5.64
CA HIS A 9 2.09 -16.21 6.07
C HIS A 9 1.37 -15.50 4.93
N ASP A 10 1.91 -15.54 3.71
CA ASP A 10 1.31 -14.87 2.55
C ASP A 10 -0.05 -15.43 2.20
N GLN A 11 -0.25 -16.74 2.22
CA GLN A 11 -1.57 -17.35 2.00
C GLN A 11 -2.62 -16.86 3.01
N ILE A 12 -2.22 -16.66 4.27
CA ILE A 12 -3.12 -16.13 5.29
C ILE A 12 -3.45 -14.65 5.02
N LEU A 13 -2.46 -13.85 4.66
CA LEU A 13 -2.66 -12.45 4.31
C LEU A 13 -3.49 -12.28 3.05
N ASP A 14 -3.29 -13.13 2.03
CA ASP A 14 -4.10 -13.14 0.79
C ASP A 14 -5.56 -13.51 1.06
N ALA A 15 -5.81 -14.48 1.93
CA ALA A 15 -7.17 -14.82 2.36
C ALA A 15 -7.85 -13.66 3.09
N ALA A 16 -7.11 -12.94 3.95
CA ALA A 16 -7.63 -11.76 4.65
C ALA A 16 -7.94 -10.62 3.67
N LEU A 17 -7.06 -10.35 2.69
CA LEU A 17 -7.28 -9.35 1.66
C LEU A 17 -8.51 -9.65 0.82
N ALA A 18 -8.67 -10.90 0.39
CA ALA A 18 -9.83 -11.34 -0.38
C ALA A 18 -11.14 -11.14 0.39
N ILE A 19 -11.18 -11.51 1.69
CA ILE A 19 -12.35 -11.29 2.54
C ILE A 19 -12.64 -9.79 2.69
N ALA A 20 -11.61 -8.96 2.87
CA ALA A 20 -11.78 -7.50 2.97
C ALA A 20 -12.35 -6.90 1.67
N ALA A 21 -11.92 -7.39 0.52
CA ALA A 21 -12.40 -6.97 -0.80
C ALA A 21 -13.87 -7.36 -1.05
N GLU A 22 -14.26 -8.56 -0.63
CA GLU A 22 -15.61 -9.10 -0.84
C GLU A 22 -16.65 -8.56 0.13
N SER A 23 -16.26 -8.35 1.39
CA SER A 23 -17.20 -8.12 2.50
C SER A 23 -16.90 -6.86 3.32
N GLY A 24 -15.93 -6.07 2.89
CA GLY A 24 -15.51 -4.84 3.55
C GLY A 24 -14.37 -5.01 4.57
N PRO A 25 -13.75 -3.90 5.00
CA PRO A 25 -12.50 -3.90 5.77
C PRO A 25 -12.64 -4.50 7.18
N GLY A 26 -13.83 -4.53 7.73
CA GLY A 26 -14.13 -5.14 9.04
C GLY A 26 -14.30 -6.66 9.01
N ALA A 27 -14.59 -7.22 7.84
CA ALA A 27 -14.95 -8.63 7.66
C ALA A 27 -13.82 -9.65 7.94
N PRO A 28 -12.52 -9.37 7.73
CA PRO A 28 -11.47 -10.33 8.02
C PRO A 28 -11.34 -10.59 9.52
N THR A 29 -12.02 -11.61 10.01
CA THR A 29 -11.85 -12.15 11.37
C THR A 29 -10.95 -13.38 11.32
N MET A 30 -10.31 -13.74 12.44
CA MET A 30 -9.49 -14.95 12.52
C MET A 30 -10.30 -16.20 12.15
N ALA A 31 -11.58 -16.26 12.53
CA ALA A 31 -12.47 -17.35 12.19
C ALA A 31 -12.79 -17.40 10.68
N ALA A 32 -13.13 -16.26 10.07
CA ALA A 32 -13.42 -16.17 8.64
C ALA A 32 -12.20 -16.56 7.77
N ILE A 33 -11.01 -16.08 8.16
CA ILE A 33 -9.77 -16.43 7.46
C ILE A 33 -9.46 -17.92 7.59
N ALA A 34 -9.60 -18.49 8.80
CA ALA A 34 -9.40 -19.92 9.05
C ALA A 34 -10.38 -20.78 8.24
N ALA A 35 -11.67 -20.40 8.21
CA ALA A 35 -12.70 -21.09 7.43
C ALA A 35 -12.37 -21.06 5.93
N ARG A 36 -11.98 -19.91 5.38
CA ARG A 36 -11.58 -19.76 3.97
C ARG A 36 -10.40 -20.66 3.58
N LEU A 37 -9.44 -20.82 4.50
CA LEU A 37 -8.26 -21.65 4.29
C LEU A 37 -8.51 -23.14 4.59
N GLY A 38 -9.64 -23.49 5.19
CA GLY A 38 -9.91 -24.86 5.66
C GLY A 38 -8.93 -25.30 6.75
N GLY A 39 -8.63 -24.42 7.69
CA GLY A 39 -7.69 -24.67 8.79
C GLY A 39 -8.23 -24.26 10.15
N PRO A 40 -7.57 -24.70 11.24
CA PRO A 40 -7.97 -24.33 12.59
C PRO A 40 -7.60 -22.89 12.93
N THR A 41 -8.52 -22.17 13.57
CA THR A 41 -8.32 -20.77 14.00
C THR A 41 -7.12 -20.60 14.95
N GLY A 42 -6.86 -21.59 15.82
CA GLY A 42 -5.73 -21.58 16.74
C GLY A 42 -4.36 -21.48 16.04
N SER A 43 -4.23 -22.05 14.84
CA SER A 43 -3.01 -21.94 14.04
C SER A 43 -2.72 -20.49 13.59
N LEU A 44 -3.75 -19.71 13.33
CA LEU A 44 -3.62 -18.29 12.97
C LEU A 44 -3.20 -17.46 14.18
N TYR A 45 -3.83 -17.68 15.35
CA TYR A 45 -3.44 -16.99 16.58
C TYR A 45 -2.01 -17.29 16.99
N HIS A 46 -1.54 -18.50 16.82
CA HIS A 46 -0.15 -18.87 17.09
C HIS A 46 0.85 -18.06 16.23
N ARG A 47 0.47 -17.67 15.00
CA ARG A 47 1.36 -16.99 14.06
C ARG A 47 1.27 -15.47 14.10
N PHE A 48 0.09 -14.94 14.31
CA PHE A 48 -0.15 -13.50 14.24
C PHE A 48 -0.48 -12.88 15.59
N GLY A 49 -0.72 -13.69 16.62
CA GLY A 49 -1.08 -13.22 17.96
C GLY A 49 -2.48 -12.63 18.03
N SER A 50 -2.83 -11.70 17.15
CA SER A 50 -4.14 -11.05 17.12
C SER A 50 -4.61 -10.75 15.68
N ARG A 51 -5.91 -10.44 15.53
CA ARG A 51 -6.49 -9.95 14.28
C ARG A 51 -5.84 -8.63 13.86
N ASP A 52 -5.69 -7.70 14.79
CA ASP A 52 -5.16 -6.37 14.50
C ASP A 52 -3.71 -6.47 14.00
N LEU A 53 -2.92 -7.36 14.57
CA LEU A 53 -1.56 -7.63 14.12
C LEU A 53 -1.52 -8.27 12.72
N LEU A 54 -2.47 -9.14 12.42
CA LEU A 54 -2.60 -9.72 11.07
C LEU A 54 -2.93 -8.63 10.05
N ILE A 55 -3.91 -7.77 10.33
CA ILE A 55 -4.29 -6.66 9.44
C ILE A 55 -3.14 -5.66 9.28
N ALA A 56 -2.42 -5.37 10.35
CA ALA A 56 -1.23 -4.51 10.32
C ALA A 56 -0.13 -5.06 9.40
N ARG A 57 0.15 -6.37 9.47
CA ARG A 57 1.11 -7.04 8.58
C ARG A 57 0.62 -7.06 7.13
N LEU A 58 -0.67 -7.25 6.90
CA LEU A 58 -1.27 -7.16 5.57
C LEU A 58 -1.09 -5.75 5.00
N TRP A 59 -1.41 -4.73 5.77
CA TRP A 59 -1.25 -3.33 5.37
C TRP A 59 0.21 -3.00 5.03
N LEU A 60 1.15 -3.36 5.90
CA LEU A 60 2.59 -3.14 5.69
C LEU A 60 3.11 -3.85 4.43
N ARG A 61 2.70 -5.11 4.18
CA ARG A 61 3.02 -5.82 2.94
C ARG A 61 2.50 -5.05 1.71
N THR A 62 1.29 -4.53 1.79
CA THR A 62 0.66 -3.77 0.72
C THR A 62 1.40 -2.46 0.46
N VAL A 63 1.79 -1.72 1.50
CA VAL A 63 2.62 -0.51 1.36
C VAL A 63 3.94 -0.82 0.68
N ARG A 64 4.66 -1.86 1.11
CA ARG A 64 5.93 -2.26 0.50
C ARG A 64 5.78 -2.58 -0.99
N ARG A 65 4.77 -3.35 -1.36
CA ARG A 65 4.47 -3.68 -2.77
C ARG A 65 4.16 -2.44 -3.60
N PHE A 66 3.36 -1.53 -3.08
CA PHE A 66 3.08 -0.25 -3.72
C PHE A 66 4.37 0.58 -3.89
N GLN A 67 5.14 0.74 -2.83
CA GLN A 67 6.37 1.55 -2.86
C GLN A 67 7.44 0.99 -3.80
N ASP A 68 7.51 -0.32 -4.03
CA ASP A 68 8.50 -0.92 -4.91
C ASP A 68 8.43 -0.40 -6.35
N GLY A 69 7.24 -0.19 -6.89
CA GLY A 69 7.07 0.38 -8.24
C GLY A 69 7.38 1.87 -8.28
N PHE A 70 6.91 2.61 -7.28
CA PHE A 70 7.14 4.05 -7.15
C PHE A 70 8.64 4.38 -7.01
N VAL A 71 9.33 3.71 -6.09
CA VAL A 71 10.77 3.89 -5.85
C VAL A 71 11.59 3.53 -7.10
N ARG A 72 11.23 2.44 -7.81
CA ARG A 72 11.92 2.08 -9.05
C ARG A 72 11.81 3.15 -10.13
N ALA A 73 10.63 3.75 -10.29
CA ALA A 73 10.43 4.83 -11.27
C ALA A 73 11.30 6.05 -10.93
N LEU A 74 11.28 6.51 -9.68
CA LEU A 74 12.13 7.64 -9.22
C LEU A 74 13.62 7.33 -9.33
N ALA A 75 14.05 6.14 -8.97
CA ALA A 75 15.45 5.71 -9.08
C ALA A 75 15.93 5.69 -10.55
N ALA A 76 15.02 5.35 -11.47
CA ALA A 76 15.30 5.43 -12.92
C ALA A 76 15.30 6.87 -13.48
N GLY A 77 14.96 7.89 -12.67
CA GLY A 77 14.89 9.28 -13.10
C GLY A 77 13.59 9.65 -13.81
N ASP A 78 12.55 8.82 -13.70
CA ASP A 78 11.26 9.01 -14.39
C ASP A 78 10.16 9.46 -13.41
N ALA A 79 10.03 10.77 -13.25
CA ALA A 79 9.00 11.37 -12.38
C ALA A 79 7.58 11.14 -12.92
N GLU A 80 7.39 11.11 -14.26
CA GLU A 80 6.08 10.83 -14.85
C GLU A 80 5.64 9.39 -14.57
N ALA A 81 6.56 8.43 -14.72
CA ALA A 81 6.26 7.04 -14.37
C ALA A 81 5.96 6.87 -12.88
N ALA A 82 6.66 7.61 -12.00
CA ALA A 82 6.38 7.61 -10.56
C ALA A 82 4.98 8.18 -10.25
N ALA A 83 4.62 9.31 -10.86
CA ALA A 83 3.28 9.90 -10.72
C ALA A 83 2.18 8.97 -11.25
N LEU A 84 2.39 8.33 -12.40
CA LEU A 84 1.46 7.39 -13.02
C LEU A 84 1.38 6.04 -12.31
N HIS A 85 2.38 5.71 -11.47
CA HIS A 85 2.34 4.48 -10.69
C HIS A 85 1.09 4.41 -9.79
N VAL A 86 0.70 5.52 -9.19
CA VAL A 86 -0.47 5.59 -8.29
C VAL A 86 -1.77 5.15 -8.98
N PRO A 87 -2.24 5.80 -10.06
CA PRO A 87 -3.50 5.41 -10.70
C PRO A 87 -3.43 4.03 -11.36
N ARG A 88 -2.30 3.64 -11.94
CA ARG A 88 -2.11 2.31 -12.54
C ARG A 88 -2.21 1.22 -11.49
N TRP A 89 -1.51 1.38 -10.37
CA TRP A 89 -1.55 0.43 -9.27
C TRP A 89 -2.96 0.29 -8.67
N CYS A 90 -3.70 1.39 -8.54
CA CYS A 90 -5.10 1.36 -8.09
C CYS A 90 -6.01 0.56 -9.03
N ARG A 91 -5.77 0.57 -10.33
CA ARG A 91 -6.52 -0.23 -11.31
C ARG A 91 -6.14 -1.71 -11.28
N GLU A 92 -4.85 -1.99 -11.16
CA GLU A 92 -4.30 -3.35 -11.18
C GLU A 92 -4.55 -4.10 -9.86
N HIS A 93 -4.60 -3.34 -8.74
CA HIS A 93 -4.71 -3.88 -7.38
C HIS A 93 -5.83 -3.22 -6.58
N PRO A 94 -7.12 -3.29 -7.03
CA PRO A 94 -8.21 -2.53 -6.42
C PRO A 94 -8.46 -2.87 -4.95
N ALA A 95 -8.30 -4.13 -4.56
CA ALA A 95 -8.47 -4.57 -3.17
C ALA A 95 -7.38 -3.99 -2.25
N GLU A 96 -6.15 -3.97 -2.71
CA GLU A 96 -5.01 -3.41 -1.98
C GLU A 96 -5.11 -1.88 -1.91
N ALA A 97 -5.53 -1.22 -2.98
CA ALA A 97 -5.76 0.22 -3.01
C ALA A 97 -6.86 0.63 -2.01
N ALA A 98 -7.96 -0.12 -1.95
CA ALA A 98 -9.01 0.10 -0.97
C ALA A 98 -8.50 -0.11 0.47
N LEU A 99 -7.67 -1.13 0.71
CA LEU A 99 -7.06 -1.38 2.02
C LEU A 99 -6.20 -0.19 2.48
N LEU A 100 -5.35 0.36 1.60
CA LEU A 100 -4.50 1.51 1.92
C LEU A 100 -5.31 2.79 2.17
N LEU A 101 -6.42 2.99 1.44
CA LEU A 101 -7.29 4.14 1.64
C LEU A 101 -8.07 4.09 2.95
N LEU A 102 -8.56 2.90 3.34
CA LEU A 102 -9.45 2.70 4.48
C LEU A 102 -8.73 2.66 5.82
N HIS A 103 -7.43 2.38 5.81
CA HIS A 103 -6.62 2.31 7.01
C HIS A 103 -5.53 3.38 6.97
N ARG A 104 -5.72 4.44 7.73
CA ARG A 104 -4.69 5.45 7.89
C ARG A 104 -3.56 4.92 8.78
N ARG A 105 -2.33 5.33 8.46
CA ARG A 105 -1.15 5.00 9.25
C ARG A 105 -1.34 5.29 10.74
N GLU A 106 -1.89 6.46 11.07
CA GLU A 106 -2.08 6.95 12.43
C GLU A 106 -3.04 6.05 13.23
N ASP A 107 -4.13 5.63 12.57
CA ASP A 107 -5.16 4.76 13.18
C ASP A 107 -4.62 3.36 13.46
N LEU A 108 -3.70 2.89 12.64
CA LEU A 108 -3.07 1.58 12.79
C LEU A 108 -1.89 1.64 13.76
N ALA A 109 -1.05 2.68 13.70
CA ALA A 109 0.13 2.83 14.55
C ALA A 109 -0.23 2.88 16.05
N ALA A 110 -1.37 3.48 16.41
CA ALA A 110 -1.85 3.51 17.79
C ALA A 110 -2.18 2.10 18.36
N ARG A 111 -2.35 1.10 17.50
CA ARG A 111 -2.73 -0.28 17.86
C ARG A 111 -1.64 -1.29 17.56
N TRP A 112 -0.51 -0.86 17.01
CA TRP A 112 0.54 -1.76 16.58
C TRP A 112 1.61 -1.98 17.65
N PRO A 113 2.16 -3.18 17.72
CA PRO A 113 3.39 -3.41 18.47
C PRO A 113 4.53 -2.53 17.94
N ALA A 114 5.43 -2.12 18.82
CA ALA A 114 6.58 -1.27 18.49
C ALA A 114 7.43 -1.80 17.33
N GLU A 115 7.53 -3.13 17.20
CA GLU A 115 8.29 -3.79 16.12
C GLU A 115 7.75 -3.47 14.72
N LEU A 116 6.41 -3.29 14.58
CA LEU A 116 5.83 -2.91 13.28
C LEU A 116 6.03 -1.43 12.98
N GLY A 117 6.20 -0.59 13.99
CA GLY A 117 6.59 0.81 13.83
C GLY A 117 7.93 0.96 13.12
N GLN A 118 8.93 0.17 13.51
CA GLN A 118 10.24 0.16 12.86
C GLN A 118 10.18 -0.26 11.39
N ASP A 119 9.40 -1.28 11.07
CA ASP A 119 9.19 -1.70 9.68
C ASP A 119 8.56 -0.60 8.81
N LEU A 120 7.63 0.16 9.38
CA LEU A 120 6.98 1.28 8.71
C LEU A 120 7.93 2.46 8.53
N ASP A 121 8.69 2.81 9.55
CA ASP A 121 9.70 3.88 9.49
C ASP A 121 10.77 3.57 8.43
N GLN A 122 11.15 2.31 8.25
CA GLN A 122 12.03 1.89 7.15
C GLN A 122 11.39 2.08 5.77
N CYS A 123 10.09 1.80 5.62
CA CYS A 123 9.37 2.05 4.36
C CYS A 123 9.36 3.54 4.02
N ASP A 124 9.07 4.40 4.99
CA ASP A 124 9.03 5.84 4.80
C ASP A 124 10.41 6.43 4.52
N ALA A 125 11.43 5.99 5.25
CA ALA A 125 12.82 6.40 5.02
C ALA A 125 13.28 6.05 3.60
N ARG A 126 12.90 4.87 3.08
CA ARG A 126 13.24 4.46 1.71
C ARG A 126 12.65 5.41 0.67
N VAL A 127 11.40 5.81 0.82
CA VAL A 127 10.74 6.76 -0.09
C VAL A 127 11.38 8.14 0.04
N ALA A 128 11.62 8.61 1.28
CA ALA A 128 12.24 9.91 1.52
C ALA A 128 13.62 10.01 0.87
N VAL A 129 14.51 9.03 1.10
CA VAL A 129 15.84 8.97 0.48
C VAL A 129 15.75 8.98 -1.04
N THR A 130 14.80 8.22 -1.63
CA THR A 130 14.66 8.17 -3.09
C THR A 130 14.21 9.51 -3.67
N LEU A 131 13.32 10.23 -2.98
CA LEU A 131 12.89 11.58 -3.37
C LEU A 131 14.05 12.58 -3.27
N ASP A 132 14.82 12.52 -2.18
CA ASP A 132 15.98 13.40 -1.97
C ASP A 132 17.07 13.16 -3.04
N ASP A 133 17.37 11.90 -3.35
CA ASP A 133 18.31 11.53 -4.41
C ASP A 133 17.83 12.00 -5.79
N PHE A 134 16.54 11.88 -6.09
CA PHE A 134 15.98 12.38 -7.35
C PHE A 134 16.12 13.89 -7.43
N ALA A 135 15.70 14.63 -6.41
CA ALA A 135 15.79 16.08 -6.33
C ALA A 135 17.24 16.58 -6.52
N ALA A 136 18.18 15.94 -5.82
CA ALA A 136 19.62 16.27 -5.94
C ALA A 136 20.19 16.05 -7.34
N ARG A 137 19.80 14.96 -8.02
CA ARG A 137 20.28 14.64 -9.37
C ARG A 137 19.66 15.52 -10.46
N SER A 138 18.38 15.85 -10.32
CA SER A 138 17.63 16.60 -11.33
C SER A 138 17.69 18.11 -11.15
N GLY A 139 18.09 18.60 -9.97
CA GLY A 139 18.02 20.02 -9.60
C GLY A 139 16.60 20.53 -9.34
N VAL A 140 15.61 19.65 -9.32
CA VAL A 140 14.21 19.99 -9.00
C VAL A 140 14.05 20.21 -7.51
N ASP A 141 13.29 21.22 -7.13
CA ASP A 141 12.91 21.45 -5.74
C ASP A 141 12.13 20.24 -5.18
N ARG A 142 12.47 19.82 -3.97
CA ARG A 142 11.92 18.63 -3.33
C ARG A 142 10.41 18.72 -3.09
N ASP A 143 9.91 19.88 -2.69
CA ASP A 143 8.49 20.06 -2.39
C ASP A 143 7.68 20.07 -3.69
N ARG A 144 8.22 20.67 -4.77
CA ARG A 144 7.64 20.58 -6.12
C ARG A 144 7.57 19.12 -6.59
N LEU A 145 8.66 18.37 -6.39
CA LEU A 145 8.70 16.94 -6.74
C LEU A 145 7.63 16.17 -5.94
N LEU A 146 7.60 16.31 -4.62
CA LEU A 146 6.63 15.65 -3.74
C LEU A 146 5.19 15.94 -4.19
N PHE A 147 4.90 17.22 -4.42
CA PHE A 147 3.58 17.66 -4.90
C PHE A 147 3.21 16.98 -6.23
N ALA A 148 4.12 16.96 -7.19
CA ALA A 148 3.86 16.41 -8.53
C ALA A 148 3.68 14.89 -8.54
N VAL A 149 4.48 14.13 -7.77
CA VAL A 149 4.52 12.67 -7.86
C VAL A 149 3.75 11.95 -6.74
N VAL A 150 3.37 12.67 -5.67
CA VAL A 150 2.62 12.10 -4.54
C VAL A 150 1.27 12.78 -4.35
N ASP A 151 1.24 14.08 -4.05
CA ASP A 151 0.02 14.76 -3.62
C ASP A 151 -1.02 14.81 -4.74
N VAL A 152 -0.62 15.21 -5.95
CA VAL A 152 -1.51 15.29 -7.11
C VAL A 152 -2.05 13.92 -7.49
N PRO A 153 -1.24 12.87 -7.71
CA PRO A 153 -1.75 11.54 -8.03
C PRO A 153 -2.66 10.98 -6.93
N TYR A 154 -2.27 11.10 -5.65
CA TYR A 154 -3.08 10.63 -4.52
C TYR A 154 -4.44 11.35 -4.46
N GLY A 155 -4.45 12.69 -4.56
CA GLY A 155 -5.67 13.49 -4.60
C GLY A 155 -6.59 13.11 -5.76
N ALA A 156 -6.00 12.89 -6.94
CA ALA A 156 -6.74 12.52 -8.14
C ALA A 156 -7.43 11.15 -8.03
N VAL A 157 -6.76 10.13 -7.46
CA VAL A 157 -7.35 8.79 -7.32
C VAL A 157 -8.32 8.66 -6.15
N ARG A 158 -8.09 9.41 -5.06
CA ARG A 158 -8.84 9.29 -3.81
C ARG A 158 -10.34 9.39 -3.99
N ARG A 159 -10.83 10.35 -4.80
CA ARG A 159 -12.26 10.53 -5.05
C ARG A 159 -12.91 9.31 -5.72
N HIS A 160 -12.17 8.60 -6.58
CA HIS A 160 -12.66 7.40 -7.26
C HIS A 160 -12.71 6.22 -6.30
N LEU A 161 -11.66 6.02 -5.51
CA LEU A 161 -11.59 4.94 -4.52
C LEU A 161 -12.65 5.10 -3.41
N LEU A 162 -12.92 6.32 -2.95
CA LEU A 162 -14.03 6.59 -2.02
C LEU A 162 -15.41 6.25 -2.62
N GLY A 163 -15.55 6.38 -3.93
CA GLY A 163 -16.74 5.95 -4.67
C GLY A 163 -16.71 4.45 -5.06
N HIS A 164 -15.81 3.65 -4.50
CA HIS A 164 -15.64 2.23 -4.83
C HIS A 164 -15.45 1.96 -6.33
N ARG A 165 -14.75 2.85 -7.03
CA ARG A 165 -14.48 2.77 -8.48
C ARG A 165 -12.99 2.91 -8.75
N ALA A 166 -12.52 2.21 -9.77
CA ALA A 166 -11.17 2.42 -10.27
C ALA A 166 -11.03 3.83 -10.91
N PRO A 167 -9.88 4.49 -10.77
CA PRO A 167 -9.62 5.75 -11.48
C PRO A 167 -9.63 5.51 -13.01
N PRO A 168 -10.35 6.33 -13.81
CA PRO A 168 -10.40 6.15 -15.26
C PRO A 168 -9.05 6.54 -15.91
N PRO A 169 -8.74 6.02 -17.11
CA PRO A 169 -7.50 6.36 -17.82
C PRO A 169 -7.30 7.86 -18.08
N SER A 170 -8.37 8.64 -18.22
CA SER A 170 -8.30 10.10 -18.38
C SER A 170 -7.62 10.84 -17.22
N VAL A 171 -7.57 10.23 -16.04
CA VAL A 171 -6.83 10.76 -14.89
C VAL A 171 -5.32 10.76 -15.14
N ASP A 172 -4.82 9.81 -15.92
CA ASP A 172 -3.38 9.70 -16.22
C ASP A 172 -2.87 10.91 -17.00
N GLU A 173 -3.64 11.37 -18.01
CA GLU A 173 -3.29 12.54 -18.82
C GLU A 173 -3.24 13.83 -17.98
N LEU A 174 -4.18 13.97 -17.04
CA LEU A 174 -4.20 15.12 -16.14
C LEU A 174 -3.00 15.10 -15.18
N ILE A 175 -2.66 13.94 -14.62
CA ILE A 175 -1.51 13.78 -13.74
C ILE A 175 -0.22 14.11 -14.49
N VAL A 176 -0.04 13.59 -15.71
CA VAL A 176 1.15 13.88 -16.54
C VAL A 176 1.26 15.37 -16.85
N SER A 177 0.14 16.01 -17.22
CA SER A 177 0.11 17.44 -17.52
C SER A 177 0.55 18.28 -16.32
N VAL A 178 0.04 17.96 -15.12
CA VAL A 178 0.45 18.67 -13.89
C VAL A 178 1.91 18.36 -13.55
N CYS A 179 2.34 17.10 -13.65
CA CYS A 179 3.72 16.70 -13.37
C CYS A 179 4.71 17.51 -14.22
N ARG A 180 4.47 17.59 -15.53
CA ARG A 180 5.29 18.39 -16.45
C ARG A 180 5.30 19.87 -16.10
N ALA A 181 4.13 20.45 -15.84
CA ALA A 181 4.02 21.87 -15.51
C ALA A 181 4.70 22.25 -14.18
N VAL A 182 4.69 21.33 -13.21
CA VAL A 182 5.28 21.58 -11.89
C VAL A 182 6.80 21.37 -11.92
N LEU A 183 7.30 20.42 -12.71
CA LEU A 183 8.72 20.05 -12.74
C LEU A 183 9.53 20.74 -13.87
N ALA A 184 8.86 21.47 -14.74
CA ALA A 184 9.54 22.38 -15.70
C ALA A 184 10.13 23.58 -14.93
#